data_af20c70eb16574d32525e97268a770a1
#
_entry.id   af20c70eb16574d32525e97268a770a1
#
_cell.length_a   1.000
_cell.length_b   1.000
_cell.length_c   1.000
_cell.angle_alpha   90.00
_cell.angle_beta   90.00
_cell.angle_gamma   90.00
#
_symmetry.space_group_name_H-M   'P 1'
#
loop_
_entity.id
_entity.type
_entity.pdbx_description
1 polymer ?
#
loop_
_entity_poly.entity_id
_entity_poly.type
_entity_poly.pdbx_seq_one_letter_code
_entity_poly.pdbx_strand_id
1 'polypeptide(L)'
;MRTIRRTTAAIVVAAGALIAATTVAGAITGGADDDPVDPTHPNVGIVVFYQPDGRFRCSGTLVHPRVVVTAAHCTFGDVGKVAVSFDTEVAPDAAAGRRVIPRALDDLGFGEEGSGFDDGLWIVELDADGNPLPHYPYDNTGFADGTADGSPVWVTGTALTHPDYSDFTDIKNWNDTGVVILDEAITGVATAALPPEGYLDGIPQKALVKELIRTVGYGTEVRQADTGPQAPTPMSFPIRRQLTDEKPQKLTSQILQMNGNERDPFGGGGTCFGDSGGPAFHGGYIVGDTSYGYTSNCRYLGGYQRVDIPVVRSWLVCVLNNAGSGAAAATAACGSLD
;
A
#
# COMPACT_ATOMS: atom_id res chain seq x y z
N MET A 1 -18.31 -43.63 -70.77
CA MET A 1 -18.52 -42.32 -70.15
C MET A 1 -18.42 -42.44 -68.64
N ARG A 2 -17.31 -42.01 -68.03
CA ARG A 2 -17.09 -42.01 -66.57
C ARG A 2 -17.19 -40.58 -66.07
N THR A 3 -18.20 -40.32 -65.28
CA THR A 3 -18.45 -39.01 -64.64
C THR A 3 -17.56 -38.87 -63.38
N ILE A 4 -16.65 -37.91 -63.40
CA ILE A 4 -15.81 -37.54 -62.28
C ILE A 4 -16.59 -36.53 -61.41
N ARG A 5 -16.96 -36.94 -60.19
CA ARG A 5 -17.51 -36.04 -59.18
C ARG A 5 -16.34 -35.31 -58.49
N ARG A 6 -16.32 -34.02 -58.69
CA ARG A 6 -15.43 -33.09 -57.94
C ARG A 6 -16.06 -32.76 -56.56
N THR A 7 -15.44 -33.27 -55.48
CA THR A 7 -15.75 -32.88 -54.13
C THR A 7 -14.97 -31.61 -53.79
N THR A 8 -15.67 -30.51 -53.63
CA THR A 8 -15.11 -29.24 -53.12
C THR A 8 -15.02 -29.33 -51.60
N ALA A 9 -13.81 -29.40 -51.04
CA ALA A 9 -13.59 -29.24 -49.59
C ALA A 9 -13.61 -27.76 -49.24
N ALA A 10 -14.56 -27.36 -48.44
CA ALA A 10 -14.61 -26.04 -47.84
C ALA A 10 -13.65 -26.02 -46.65
N ILE A 11 -12.59 -25.19 -46.75
CA ILE A 11 -11.69 -24.90 -45.62
C ILE A 11 -12.36 -23.81 -44.79
N VAL A 12 -12.85 -24.15 -43.63
CA VAL A 12 -13.28 -23.19 -42.61
C VAL A 12 -12.04 -22.69 -41.89
N VAL A 13 -11.60 -21.50 -42.23
CA VAL A 13 -10.58 -20.76 -41.46
C VAL A 13 -11.27 -20.20 -40.22
N ALA A 14 -11.12 -20.82 -39.08
CA ALA A 14 -11.48 -20.25 -37.78
C ALA A 14 -10.48 -19.14 -37.44
N ALA A 15 -10.87 -17.90 -37.68
CA ALA A 15 -10.13 -16.75 -37.15
C ALA A 15 -10.31 -16.71 -35.64
N GLY A 16 -9.38 -17.33 -34.93
CA GLY A 16 -9.24 -17.12 -33.52
C GLY A 16 -8.80 -15.67 -33.26
N ALA A 17 -9.72 -14.84 -32.81
CA ALA A 17 -9.35 -13.55 -32.24
C ALA A 17 -8.56 -13.84 -30.96
N LEU A 18 -7.22 -13.71 -31.02
CA LEU A 18 -6.41 -13.48 -29.85
C LEU A 18 -6.86 -12.13 -29.28
N ILE A 19 -7.72 -12.16 -28.30
CA ILE A 19 -7.87 -11.01 -27.39
C ILE A 19 -6.57 -11.00 -26.60
N ALA A 20 -5.60 -10.22 -27.08
CA ALA A 20 -4.53 -9.78 -26.22
C ALA A 20 -5.22 -8.99 -25.10
N ALA A 21 -5.33 -9.61 -23.92
CA ALA A 21 -5.60 -8.86 -22.72
C ALA A 21 -4.39 -7.92 -22.57
N THR A 22 -4.55 -6.68 -23.04
CA THR A 22 -3.68 -5.60 -22.60
C THR A 22 -3.95 -5.48 -21.12
N THR A 23 -3.08 -6.07 -20.31
CA THR A 23 -2.97 -5.70 -18.90
C THR A 23 -2.58 -4.23 -18.92
N VAL A 24 -3.56 -3.36 -18.76
CA VAL A 24 -3.31 -1.97 -18.41
C VAL A 24 -2.73 -2.06 -17.02
N ALA A 25 -1.42 -1.97 -16.91
CA ALA A 25 -0.74 -1.82 -15.65
C ALA A 25 -1.10 -0.42 -15.14
N GLY A 26 -2.14 -0.34 -14.32
CA GLY A 26 -2.37 0.82 -13.49
C GLY A 26 -1.22 0.85 -12.50
N ALA A 27 -0.42 1.89 -12.55
CA ALA A 27 0.73 2.03 -11.68
C ALA A 27 0.43 3.07 -10.62
N ILE A 28 0.79 2.79 -9.41
CA ILE A 28 0.94 3.77 -8.33
C ILE A 28 1.98 4.81 -8.79
N THR A 29 3.02 4.36 -9.51
CA THR A 29 3.94 5.24 -10.26
C THR A 29 3.93 4.85 -11.74
N GLY A 30 3.89 5.83 -12.64
CA GLY A 30 4.02 5.61 -14.09
C GLY A 30 2.73 5.33 -14.85
N GLY A 31 1.59 5.48 -14.22
CA GLY A 31 0.28 5.31 -14.86
C GLY A 31 -0.02 6.32 -15.96
N ALA A 32 -0.79 5.90 -16.97
CA ALA A 32 -1.42 6.78 -17.91
C ALA A 32 -2.50 7.63 -17.21
N ASP A 33 -2.95 8.71 -17.86
CA ASP A 33 -3.95 9.64 -17.28
C ASP A 33 -5.28 9.00 -16.84
N ASP A 34 -5.50 7.73 -17.17
CA ASP A 34 -6.71 6.95 -16.88
C ASP A 34 -6.41 5.71 -16.01
N ASP A 35 -5.52 5.80 -15.01
CA ASP A 35 -5.22 4.66 -14.14
C ASP A 35 -6.48 4.19 -13.42
N PRO A 36 -6.88 2.93 -13.64
CA PRO A 36 -8.10 2.43 -13.07
C PRO A 36 -7.98 2.29 -11.55
N VAL A 37 -9.01 2.70 -10.86
CA VAL A 37 -9.23 2.39 -9.45
C VAL A 37 -9.23 0.87 -9.28
N ASP A 38 -8.56 0.32 -8.29
CA ASP A 38 -8.53 -1.12 -8.04
C ASP A 38 -9.78 -1.62 -7.28
N PRO A 39 -10.72 -2.28 -7.94
CA PRO A 39 -11.85 -2.89 -7.27
C PRO A 39 -11.55 -4.31 -6.75
N THR A 40 -10.37 -4.87 -7.05
CA THR A 40 -10.11 -6.32 -6.91
C THR A 40 -9.52 -6.70 -5.56
N HIS A 41 -9.02 -5.73 -4.79
CA HIS A 41 -8.44 -5.94 -3.47
C HIS A 41 -9.23 -5.19 -2.38
N PRO A 42 -10.51 -5.56 -2.14
CA PRO A 42 -11.36 -4.84 -1.17
C PRO A 42 -10.85 -4.93 0.28
N ASN A 43 -9.89 -5.79 0.54
CA ASN A 43 -9.23 -5.96 1.83
C ASN A 43 -8.02 -5.03 2.04
N VAL A 44 -7.68 -4.19 1.08
CA VAL A 44 -6.66 -3.16 1.24
C VAL A 44 -7.36 -1.82 1.48
N GLY A 45 -7.01 -1.15 2.57
CA GLY A 45 -7.61 0.10 3.01
C GLY A 45 -6.57 1.21 3.16
N ILE A 46 -7.06 2.44 3.13
CA ILE A 46 -6.30 3.59 3.59
C ILE A 46 -6.29 3.60 5.13
N VAL A 47 -5.14 3.92 5.70
CA VAL A 47 -4.94 4.10 7.15
C VAL A 47 -4.56 5.55 7.39
N VAL A 48 -5.33 6.24 8.20
CA VAL A 48 -5.07 7.64 8.58
C VAL A 48 -4.76 7.67 10.06
N PHE A 49 -3.62 8.23 10.39
CA PHE A 49 -3.12 8.30 11.75
C PHE A 49 -2.68 9.72 12.09
N TYR A 50 -2.51 9.96 13.40
CA TYR A 50 -2.19 11.28 13.93
C TYR A 50 -0.93 11.20 14.77
N GLN A 51 -0.02 12.14 14.56
CA GLN A 51 1.15 12.35 15.38
C GLN A 51 1.12 13.77 15.95
N PRO A 52 1.95 14.13 16.95
CA PRO A 52 1.91 15.44 17.57
C PRO A 52 2.07 16.62 16.58
N ASP A 53 2.68 16.35 15.45
CA ASP A 53 3.03 17.32 14.42
C ASP A 53 2.17 17.24 13.16
N GLY A 54 1.25 16.25 13.05
CA GLY A 54 0.40 16.20 11.89
C GLY A 54 -0.52 14.97 11.76
N ARG A 55 -1.27 15.00 10.67
CA ARG A 55 -2.09 13.89 10.20
C ARG A 55 -1.46 13.29 8.96
N PHE A 56 -1.31 11.97 8.96
CA PHE A 56 -0.65 11.22 7.91
C PHE A 56 -1.54 10.15 7.34
N ARG A 57 -1.18 9.63 6.17
CA ARG A 57 -1.82 8.47 5.59
C ARG A 57 -0.82 7.38 5.23
N CYS A 58 -1.27 6.17 5.41
CA CYS A 58 -0.63 4.94 4.97
C CYS A 58 -1.67 4.06 4.26
N SER A 59 -1.26 2.89 3.88
CA SER A 59 -2.10 1.80 3.41
C SER A 59 -2.02 0.63 4.38
N GLY A 60 -3.00 -0.27 4.34
CA GLY A 60 -2.96 -1.45 5.19
C GLY A 60 -3.86 -2.55 4.67
N THR A 61 -3.72 -3.75 5.21
CA THR A 61 -4.42 -4.93 4.74
C THR A 61 -5.17 -5.64 5.83
N LEU A 62 -6.47 -5.87 5.62
CA LEU A 62 -7.32 -6.62 6.53
C LEU A 62 -6.91 -8.10 6.51
N VAL A 63 -6.35 -8.59 7.62
CA VAL A 63 -5.94 -10.00 7.80
C VAL A 63 -6.83 -10.77 8.77
N HIS A 64 -7.63 -10.04 9.53
CA HIS A 64 -8.65 -10.56 10.44
C HIS A 64 -9.78 -9.52 10.49
N PRO A 65 -11.04 -9.86 10.75
CA PRO A 65 -12.13 -8.87 10.79
C PRO A 65 -11.85 -7.64 11.66
N ARG A 66 -10.94 -7.73 12.61
CA ARG A 66 -10.54 -6.63 13.50
C ARG A 66 -9.06 -6.24 13.40
N VAL A 67 -8.29 -6.77 12.44
CA VAL A 67 -6.86 -6.47 12.36
C VAL A 67 -6.48 -6.08 10.94
N VAL A 68 -5.93 -4.91 10.82
CA VAL A 68 -5.29 -4.38 9.61
C VAL A 68 -3.79 -4.38 9.84
N VAL A 69 -3.03 -5.07 8.99
CA VAL A 69 -1.56 -5.00 8.95
C VAL A 69 -1.18 -3.75 8.18
N THR A 70 -0.22 -3.01 8.70
CA THR A 70 0.39 -1.82 8.10
C THR A 70 1.88 -1.78 8.48
N ALA A 71 2.61 -0.72 8.15
CA ALA A 71 3.99 -0.56 8.58
C ALA A 71 4.08 -0.06 10.04
N ALA A 72 5.18 -0.37 10.71
CA ALA A 72 5.43 0.11 12.07
C ALA A 72 5.61 1.64 12.11
N HIS A 73 6.28 2.21 11.13
CA HIS A 73 6.42 3.68 11.04
C HIS A 73 5.08 4.42 10.85
N CYS A 74 4.00 3.72 10.44
CA CYS A 74 2.64 4.26 10.39
C CYS A 74 1.90 4.16 11.73
N THR A 75 2.48 3.50 12.72
CA THR A 75 1.85 3.28 14.03
C THR A 75 2.71 3.78 15.19
N PHE A 76 3.98 4.04 14.93
CA PHE A 76 4.94 4.47 15.94
C PHE A 76 4.74 5.95 16.29
N GLY A 77 4.51 6.24 17.55
CA GLY A 77 4.29 7.60 18.03
C GLY A 77 2.88 8.16 17.78
N ASP A 78 1.95 7.30 17.36
CA ASP A 78 0.56 7.70 17.14
C ASP A 78 -0.10 8.21 18.43
N VAL A 79 -0.96 9.20 18.27
CA VAL A 79 -1.77 9.77 19.33
C VAL A 79 -3.26 9.57 19.04
N GLY A 80 -3.97 8.94 19.97
CA GLY A 80 -5.41 8.73 19.88
C GLY A 80 -5.80 7.55 18.99
N LYS A 81 -6.83 7.73 18.17
CA LYS A 81 -7.39 6.70 17.30
C LYS A 81 -6.91 6.86 15.87
N VAL A 82 -6.73 5.73 15.22
CA VAL A 82 -6.47 5.62 13.78
C VAL A 82 -7.79 5.42 13.06
N ALA A 83 -7.95 6.00 11.89
CA ALA A 83 -9.12 5.82 11.03
C ALA A 83 -8.74 4.99 9.79
N VAL A 84 -9.59 4.02 9.44
CA VAL A 84 -9.38 3.12 8.30
C VAL A 84 -10.62 3.14 7.41
N SER A 85 -10.42 3.22 6.09
CA SER A 85 -11.48 3.00 5.10
C SER A 85 -11.04 1.99 4.05
N PHE A 86 -11.98 1.14 3.63
CA PHE A 86 -11.80 0.17 2.55
C PHE A 86 -12.51 0.59 1.27
N ASP A 87 -13.03 1.80 1.21
CA ASP A 87 -13.63 2.33 -0.01
C ASP A 87 -12.59 2.46 -1.11
N THR A 88 -12.99 2.12 -2.32
CA THR A 88 -12.08 2.11 -3.46
C THR A 88 -11.58 3.50 -3.80
N GLU A 89 -12.42 4.51 -3.59
CA GLU A 89 -12.11 5.92 -3.80
C GLU A 89 -12.66 6.72 -2.63
N VAL A 90 -11.77 7.37 -1.89
CA VAL A 90 -12.11 8.14 -0.68
C VAL A 90 -12.25 9.63 -0.99
N ALA A 91 -11.41 10.15 -1.87
CA ALA A 91 -11.55 11.49 -2.42
C ALA A 91 -10.98 11.52 -3.84
N PRO A 92 -11.78 11.88 -4.83
CA PRO A 92 -11.26 12.20 -6.14
C PRO A 92 -10.31 13.39 -6.03
N ASP A 93 -9.32 13.42 -6.92
CA ASP A 93 -8.30 14.46 -7.00
C ASP A 93 -8.93 15.86 -6.83
N ALA A 94 -8.39 16.66 -5.96
CA ALA A 94 -8.62 18.08 -5.57
C ALA A 94 -9.79 18.91 -6.18
N ALA A 95 -10.60 18.36 -7.07
CA ALA A 95 -11.71 19.05 -7.73
C ALA A 95 -12.87 19.39 -6.80
N ALA A 96 -12.94 18.81 -5.61
CA ALA A 96 -14.06 18.97 -4.67
C ALA A 96 -13.85 20.01 -3.57
N GLY A 97 -12.94 20.94 -3.74
CA GLY A 97 -12.78 22.09 -2.82
C GLY A 97 -11.93 21.82 -1.57
N ARG A 98 -11.42 20.60 -1.39
CA ARG A 98 -10.42 20.29 -0.36
C ARG A 98 -9.06 20.21 -1.02
N ARG A 99 -8.19 21.16 -0.73
CA ARG A 99 -6.81 21.08 -1.19
C ARG A 99 -6.01 20.17 -0.28
N VAL A 100 -5.67 18.99 -0.78
CA VAL A 100 -4.56 18.21 -0.25
C VAL A 100 -3.29 18.90 -0.74
N ILE A 101 -2.56 19.56 0.14
CA ILE A 101 -1.27 20.12 -0.20
C ILE A 101 -0.22 19.17 0.34
N PRO A 102 0.55 18.53 -0.56
CA PRO A 102 1.79 17.90 -0.13
C PRO A 102 2.69 19.03 0.35
N ARG A 103 2.99 19.03 1.62
CA ARG A 103 4.04 19.87 2.13
C ARG A 103 5.34 19.08 1.97
N ALA A 104 6.30 19.64 1.25
CA ALA A 104 7.65 19.10 1.28
C ALA A 104 8.14 19.12 2.74
N LEU A 105 8.68 18.05 3.23
CA LEU A 105 9.21 17.93 4.61
C LEU A 105 10.27 18.99 4.89
N ASP A 106 10.96 19.48 3.88
CA ASP A 106 11.91 20.59 3.93
C ASP A 106 11.31 21.86 4.59
N ASP A 107 10.01 22.13 4.39
CA ASP A 107 9.32 23.28 4.99
C ASP A 107 9.02 23.09 6.49
N LEU A 108 9.14 21.87 7.00
CA LEU A 108 8.84 21.52 8.40
C LEU A 108 10.09 21.34 9.26
N GLY A 109 11.28 21.48 8.68
CA GLY A 109 12.56 21.39 9.39
C GLY A 109 13.02 19.95 9.67
N PHE A 110 12.44 18.96 9.02
CA PHE A 110 12.87 17.55 9.07
C PHE A 110 13.83 17.17 7.95
N GLY A 111 14.41 18.12 7.24
CA GLY A 111 15.32 17.89 6.13
C GLY A 111 16.78 17.87 6.57
N GLU A 112 17.36 16.72 6.88
CA GLU A 112 18.74 16.46 6.51
C GLU A 112 18.73 15.66 5.20
N GLU A 113 19.31 16.21 4.16
CA GLU A 113 19.53 15.51 2.89
C GLU A 113 20.14 14.14 3.16
N GLY A 114 19.39 13.07 2.92
CA GLY A 114 19.90 11.71 2.98
C GLY A 114 19.31 10.79 4.04
N SER A 115 18.36 11.22 4.86
CA SER A 115 17.75 10.34 5.88
C SER A 115 16.81 9.29 5.31
N GLY A 116 16.34 9.42 4.07
CA GLY A 116 15.51 8.39 3.40
C GLY A 116 14.11 8.18 4.02
N PHE A 117 13.65 9.11 4.86
CA PHE A 117 12.46 8.98 5.70
C PHE A 117 11.35 9.96 5.33
N ASP A 118 11.05 10.06 4.06
CA ASP A 118 9.94 10.88 3.57
C ASP A 118 8.67 10.03 3.38
N ASP A 119 8.21 9.37 4.44
CA ASP A 119 7.19 8.31 4.32
C ASP A 119 5.76 8.83 4.48
N GLY A 120 5.58 10.07 4.86
CA GLY A 120 4.29 10.65 5.11
C GLY A 120 3.90 11.71 4.09
N LEU A 121 2.87 11.44 3.31
CA LEU A 121 2.20 12.53 2.60
C LEU A 121 1.34 13.30 3.60
N TRP A 122 1.75 14.51 3.94
CA TRP A 122 0.97 15.39 4.79
C TRP A 122 -0.31 15.80 4.09
N ILE A 123 -1.45 15.39 4.64
CA ILE A 123 -2.74 15.93 4.25
C ILE A 123 -2.98 17.13 5.13
N VAL A 124 -2.73 18.32 4.62
CA VAL A 124 -3.08 19.57 5.28
C VAL A 124 -4.44 20.00 4.78
N GLU A 125 -5.45 20.00 5.62
CA GLU A 125 -6.73 20.64 5.32
C GLU A 125 -6.58 22.14 5.43
N LEU A 126 -7.11 22.84 4.44
CA LEU A 126 -7.14 24.28 4.43
C LEU A 126 -8.57 24.77 4.62
N ASP A 127 -8.74 25.90 5.32
CA ASP A 127 -10.00 26.62 5.33
C ASP A 127 -10.29 27.26 3.97
N ALA A 128 -11.46 27.90 3.85
CA ALA A 128 -11.88 28.57 2.62
C ALA A 128 -10.93 29.68 2.17
N ASP A 129 -10.12 30.23 3.09
CA ASP A 129 -9.16 31.30 2.84
C ASP A 129 -7.75 30.77 2.54
N GLY A 130 -7.57 29.43 2.57
CA GLY A 130 -6.30 28.76 2.27
C GLY A 130 -5.33 28.64 3.44
N ASN A 131 -5.78 28.85 4.68
CA ASN A 131 -4.97 28.64 5.86
C ASN A 131 -5.10 27.19 6.34
N PRO A 132 -4.01 26.60 6.89
CA PRO A 132 -4.09 25.27 7.50
C PRO A 132 -5.13 25.25 8.63
N LEU A 133 -6.05 24.31 8.58
CA LEU A 133 -6.97 24.09 9.69
C LEU A 133 -6.18 23.67 10.93
N PRO A 134 -6.63 24.09 12.14
CA PRO A 134 -6.01 23.64 13.37
C PRO A 134 -5.99 22.13 13.43
N HIS A 135 -4.84 21.57 13.70
CA HIS A 135 -4.67 20.12 13.81
C HIS A 135 -5.18 19.68 15.18
N TYR A 136 -6.24 18.87 15.18
CA TYR A 136 -6.74 18.24 16.39
C TYR A 136 -6.44 16.74 16.32
N PRO A 137 -5.57 16.20 17.18
CA PRO A 137 -5.17 14.80 17.14
C PRO A 137 -6.30 13.80 17.38
N TYR A 138 -7.52 14.27 17.67
CA TYR A 138 -8.68 13.43 17.98
C TYR A 138 -9.90 13.73 17.15
N ASP A 139 -9.78 14.62 16.18
CA ASP A 139 -10.92 15.03 15.39
C ASP A 139 -10.85 14.39 14.01
N ASN A 140 -11.76 13.44 13.76
CA ASN A 140 -11.99 12.86 12.44
C ASN A 140 -12.71 13.84 11.50
N THR A 141 -12.85 15.11 11.88
CA THR A 141 -13.45 16.13 11.04
C THR A 141 -12.64 16.27 9.76
N GLY A 142 -13.31 16.05 8.67
CA GLY A 142 -12.68 16.03 7.35
C GLY A 142 -12.72 14.67 6.67
N PHE A 143 -12.93 13.60 7.41
CA PHE A 143 -13.38 12.32 6.88
C PHE A 143 -14.89 12.23 7.12
N ALA A 144 -15.67 12.19 6.05
CA ALA A 144 -17.10 12.01 6.18
C ALA A 144 -17.37 10.67 6.89
N ASP A 145 -18.15 10.71 7.98
CA ASP A 145 -18.74 9.49 8.49
C ASP A 145 -19.50 8.86 7.34
N GLY A 146 -19.31 7.56 7.10
CA GLY A 146 -19.96 6.84 6.02
C GLY A 146 -21.47 7.07 6.10
N THR A 147 -21.96 7.88 5.19
CA THR A 147 -23.35 8.32 5.16
C THR A 147 -24.08 7.65 4.00
N ALA A 148 -25.39 7.60 4.09
CA ALA A 148 -26.25 7.02 3.05
C ALA A 148 -26.15 7.73 1.67
N ASP A 149 -25.38 8.79 1.57
CA ASP A 149 -25.14 9.58 0.36
C ASP A 149 -23.91 9.14 -0.47
N GLY A 150 -23.23 8.06 -0.05
CA GLY A 150 -22.03 7.55 -0.75
C GLY A 150 -20.71 8.10 -0.25
N SER A 151 -20.69 8.80 0.89
CA SER A 151 -19.45 9.19 1.55
C SER A 151 -18.69 7.97 2.05
N PRO A 152 -17.33 8.01 2.12
CA PRO A 152 -16.52 6.89 2.59
C PRO A 152 -16.90 6.42 3.99
N VAL A 153 -16.88 5.09 4.19
CA VAL A 153 -17.09 4.49 5.50
C VAL A 153 -15.77 4.43 6.23
N TRP A 154 -15.71 5.06 7.40
CA TRP A 154 -14.54 5.04 8.27
C TRP A 154 -14.78 4.19 9.51
N VAL A 155 -13.81 3.36 9.84
CA VAL A 155 -13.78 2.57 11.07
C VAL A 155 -12.57 3.00 11.88
N THR A 156 -12.78 3.30 13.16
CA THR A 156 -11.68 3.65 14.05
C THR A 156 -11.00 2.39 14.62
N GLY A 157 -9.76 2.56 15.05
CA GLY A 157 -8.98 1.51 15.68
C GLY A 157 -7.86 2.06 16.55
N THR A 158 -7.13 1.16 17.15
CA THR A 158 -5.95 1.47 17.96
C THR A 158 -4.72 0.89 17.28
N ALA A 159 -3.71 1.73 17.05
CA ALA A 159 -2.44 1.31 16.51
C ALA A 159 -1.64 0.49 17.53
N LEU A 160 -0.91 -0.51 17.03
CA LEU A 160 0.06 -1.28 17.81
C LEU A 160 1.28 -1.52 16.94
N THR A 161 2.40 -0.97 17.36
CA THR A 161 3.70 -1.09 16.69
C THR A 161 4.39 -2.38 17.11
N HIS A 162 5.12 -3.02 16.20
CA HIS A 162 5.96 -4.17 16.53
C HIS A 162 6.96 -3.77 17.65
N PRO A 163 7.06 -4.52 18.75
CA PRO A 163 7.86 -4.11 19.89
C PRO A 163 9.36 -3.97 19.58
N ASP A 164 9.86 -4.74 18.63
CA ASP A 164 11.25 -4.67 18.17
C ASP A 164 11.43 -3.79 16.93
N TYR A 165 10.49 -2.91 16.63
CA TYR A 165 10.68 -1.92 15.56
C TYR A 165 11.87 -1.02 15.89
N SER A 166 12.82 -0.94 14.96
CA SER A 166 14.08 -0.24 15.23
C SER A 166 14.10 1.23 14.83
N ASP A 167 12.96 1.75 14.37
CA ASP A 167 12.87 3.11 13.82
C ASP A 167 14.00 3.39 12.81
N PHE A 168 14.17 2.43 11.89
CA PHE A 168 15.19 2.42 10.83
C PHE A 168 16.65 2.56 11.29
N THR A 169 16.93 2.41 12.57
CA THR A 169 18.30 2.54 13.11
C THR A 169 19.10 1.24 13.05
N ASP A 170 18.43 0.08 12.95
CA ASP A 170 19.08 -1.24 12.85
C ASP A 170 18.62 -2.02 11.62
N ILE A 171 19.39 -1.96 10.55
CA ILE A 171 19.12 -2.65 9.29
C ILE A 171 18.99 -4.18 9.41
N LYS A 172 19.46 -4.79 10.52
CA LYS A 172 19.35 -6.23 10.76
C LYS A 172 18.08 -6.62 11.47
N ASN A 173 17.47 -5.66 12.17
CA ASN A 173 16.25 -5.82 12.95
C ASN A 173 15.29 -4.67 12.61
N TRP A 174 14.94 -4.57 11.34
CA TRP A 174 14.08 -3.50 10.84
C TRP A 174 12.71 -3.55 11.48
N ASN A 175 12.04 -4.72 11.34
CA ASN A 175 10.75 -5.07 11.92
C ASN A 175 9.67 -4.00 11.72
N ASP A 176 9.65 -3.40 10.54
CA ASP A 176 8.75 -2.29 10.18
C ASP A 176 7.34 -2.80 9.85
N THR A 177 6.75 -3.56 10.76
CA THR A 177 5.36 -4.02 10.66
C THR A 177 4.58 -3.54 11.88
N GLY A 178 3.43 -2.93 11.63
CA GLY A 178 2.47 -2.51 12.63
C GLY A 178 1.09 -3.09 12.35
N VAL A 179 0.16 -2.89 13.26
CA VAL A 179 -1.24 -3.25 13.07
C VAL A 179 -2.17 -2.17 13.59
N VAL A 180 -3.36 -2.10 13.02
CA VAL A 180 -4.50 -1.38 13.61
C VAL A 180 -5.53 -2.41 14.07
N ILE A 181 -5.87 -2.38 15.36
CA ILE A 181 -6.92 -3.21 15.94
C ILE A 181 -8.19 -2.39 15.94
N LEU A 182 -9.11 -2.76 15.04
CA LEU A 182 -10.35 -2.03 14.79
C LEU A 182 -11.33 -2.14 15.97
N ASP A 183 -11.98 -1.05 16.29
CA ASP A 183 -13.02 -0.99 17.32
C ASP A 183 -14.25 -1.83 16.92
N GLU A 184 -14.54 -1.91 15.62
CA GLU A 184 -15.59 -2.72 15.04
C GLU A 184 -15.05 -3.73 14.03
N ALA A 185 -15.73 -4.86 13.91
CA ALA A 185 -15.33 -5.89 12.95
C ALA A 185 -15.82 -5.54 11.55
N ILE A 186 -14.94 -5.60 10.58
CA ILE A 186 -15.30 -5.49 9.17
C ILE A 186 -15.98 -6.79 8.72
N THR A 187 -17.15 -6.66 8.13
CA THR A 187 -17.94 -7.77 7.59
C THR A 187 -18.10 -7.63 6.08
N GLY A 188 -18.24 -8.75 5.39
CA GLY A 188 -18.43 -8.76 3.93
C GLY A 188 -17.16 -8.59 3.10
N VAL A 189 -16.01 -8.36 3.73
CA VAL A 189 -14.69 -8.29 3.09
C VAL A 189 -13.89 -9.51 3.46
N ALA A 190 -13.39 -10.23 2.45
CA ALA A 190 -12.52 -11.39 2.67
C ALA A 190 -11.15 -10.92 3.18
N THR A 191 -10.66 -11.52 4.26
CA THR A 191 -9.35 -11.20 4.83
C THR A 191 -8.23 -11.81 3.99
N ALA A 192 -7.09 -11.13 3.94
CA ALA A 192 -5.88 -11.66 3.32
C ALA A 192 -5.20 -12.69 4.24
N ALA A 193 -4.49 -13.63 3.64
CA ALA A 193 -3.80 -14.68 4.36
C ALA A 193 -2.33 -14.29 4.64
N LEU A 194 -1.86 -14.59 5.86
CA LEU A 194 -0.44 -14.53 6.17
C LEU A 194 0.29 -15.75 5.60
N PRO A 195 1.53 -15.59 5.12
CA PRO A 195 2.31 -16.69 4.58
C PRO A 195 2.74 -17.67 5.70
N PRO A 196 3.08 -18.92 5.34
CA PRO A 196 3.87 -19.76 6.23
C PRO A 196 5.21 -19.11 6.57
N GLU A 197 5.76 -19.43 7.74
CA GLU A 197 7.10 -18.98 8.14
C GLU A 197 8.15 -19.42 7.10
N GLY A 198 9.02 -18.48 6.71
CA GLY A 198 10.08 -18.73 5.73
C GLY A 198 9.57 -18.95 4.29
N TYR A 199 8.36 -18.53 3.98
CA TYR A 199 7.75 -18.73 2.65
C TYR A 199 8.66 -18.25 1.51
N LEU A 200 9.19 -17.03 1.62
CA LEU A 200 10.08 -16.46 0.61
C LEU A 200 11.44 -17.16 0.56
N ASP A 201 11.94 -17.66 1.69
CA ASP A 201 13.20 -18.42 1.74
C ASP A 201 13.10 -19.75 1.01
N GLY A 202 11.88 -20.31 0.90
CA GLY A 202 11.60 -21.50 0.10
C GLY A 202 11.70 -21.27 -1.41
N ILE A 203 11.74 -20.01 -1.87
CA ILE A 203 11.82 -19.68 -3.30
C ILE A 203 13.28 -19.34 -3.65
N PRO A 204 13.96 -20.14 -4.50
CA PRO A 204 15.32 -19.81 -4.89
C PRO A 204 15.43 -18.39 -5.48
N GLN A 205 16.41 -17.61 -5.09
CA GLN A 205 16.61 -16.23 -5.52
C GLN A 205 16.48 -16.05 -7.05
N LYS A 206 17.07 -16.98 -7.82
CA LYS A 206 17.01 -16.93 -9.28
C LYS A 206 15.59 -17.22 -9.86
N ALA A 207 14.70 -17.81 -9.07
CA ALA A 207 13.30 -17.97 -9.43
C ALA A 207 12.52 -16.72 -8.99
N LEU A 208 12.72 -16.28 -7.76
CA LEU A 208 12.05 -15.11 -7.18
C LEU A 208 12.20 -13.86 -8.06
N VAL A 209 13.38 -13.57 -8.59
CA VAL A 209 13.62 -12.40 -9.47
C VAL A 209 12.93 -12.49 -10.84
N LYS A 210 12.21 -13.57 -11.12
CA LYS A 210 11.41 -13.73 -12.34
C LYS A 210 9.91 -13.61 -12.08
N GLU A 211 9.52 -13.66 -10.81
CA GLU A 211 8.12 -13.46 -10.41
C GLU A 211 7.71 -12.00 -10.56
N LEU A 212 6.42 -11.78 -10.59
CA LEU A 212 5.80 -10.48 -10.39
C LEU A 212 5.05 -10.52 -9.07
N ILE A 213 5.28 -9.53 -8.25
CA ILE A 213 4.64 -9.38 -6.95
C ILE A 213 3.73 -8.17 -7.03
N ARG A 214 2.46 -8.36 -6.68
CA ARG A 214 1.45 -7.32 -6.72
C ARG A 214 1.50 -6.48 -5.48
N THR A 215 1.64 -5.17 -5.65
CA THR A 215 1.51 -4.17 -4.60
C THR A 215 0.23 -3.38 -4.76
N VAL A 216 -0.38 -3.02 -3.65
CA VAL A 216 -1.66 -2.29 -3.62
C VAL A 216 -1.60 -1.22 -2.55
N GLY A 217 -2.11 -0.02 -2.86
CA GLY A 217 -2.14 1.05 -1.86
C GLY A 217 -2.94 2.27 -2.29
N TYR A 218 -2.87 3.31 -1.46
CA TYR A 218 -3.53 4.60 -1.64
C TYR A 218 -2.51 5.72 -1.77
N GLY A 219 -1.34 5.40 -2.30
CA GLY A 219 -0.22 6.32 -2.40
C GLY A 219 -0.34 7.35 -3.50
N THR A 220 0.72 8.13 -3.58
CA THR A 220 0.90 9.17 -4.59
C THR A 220 1.11 8.55 -5.96
N GLU A 221 0.47 9.11 -6.95
CA GLU A 221 0.74 8.83 -8.35
C GLU A 221 1.91 9.68 -8.83
N VAL A 222 2.87 9.03 -9.45
CA VAL A 222 4.01 9.72 -10.07
C VAL A 222 3.99 9.42 -11.56
N ARG A 223 3.84 10.46 -12.38
CA ARG A 223 3.77 10.34 -13.83
C ARG A 223 5.12 10.61 -14.49
N GLN A 224 5.31 10.08 -15.70
CA GLN A 224 6.48 10.45 -16.48
C GLN A 224 6.46 11.96 -16.80
N ALA A 225 7.60 12.63 -16.61
CA ALA A 225 7.73 13.99 -17.09
C ALA A 225 7.72 14.01 -18.62
N ASP A 226 6.82 14.78 -19.21
CA ASP A 226 6.72 14.93 -20.67
C ASP A 226 7.94 15.63 -21.28
N THR A 227 8.75 16.29 -20.47
CA THR A 227 9.86 17.14 -20.88
C THR A 227 11.15 16.80 -20.15
N GLY A 228 11.90 15.85 -20.67
CA GLY A 228 13.31 15.60 -20.35
C GLY A 228 13.66 15.34 -18.86
N PRO A 229 14.89 14.89 -18.58
CA PRO A 229 15.28 14.40 -17.24
C PRO A 229 15.45 15.50 -16.18
N GLN A 230 15.33 16.75 -16.55
CA GLN A 230 15.50 17.91 -15.65
C GLN A 230 14.18 18.58 -15.24
N ALA A 231 13.06 18.15 -15.79
CA ALA A 231 11.76 18.63 -15.36
C ALA A 231 11.36 17.95 -14.04
N PRO A 232 10.72 18.69 -13.11
CA PRO A 232 10.12 18.08 -11.93
C PRO A 232 9.22 16.94 -12.34
N THR A 233 9.29 15.82 -11.62
CA THR A 233 8.38 14.70 -11.86
C THR A 233 6.97 15.11 -11.46
N PRO A 234 5.99 15.08 -12.37
CA PRO A 234 4.62 15.38 -12.01
C PRO A 234 4.12 14.37 -11.00
N MET A 235 3.48 14.84 -9.92
CA MET A 235 2.86 14.03 -8.91
C MET A 235 1.40 14.44 -8.76
N SER A 236 0.53 13.46 -8.55
CA SER A 236 -0.86 13.65 -8.15
C SER A 236 -1.17 12.85 -6.89
N PHE A 237 -2.18 13.28 -6.16
CA PHE A 237 -2.45 12.81 -4.81
C PHE A 237 -3.89 12.34 -4.63
N PRO A 238 -4.43 11.50 -5.54
CA PRO A 238 -5.76 10.96 -5.37
C PRO A 238 -5.77 10.07 -4.12
N ILE A 239 -6.90 10.03 -3.42
CA ILE A 239 -7.11 9.08 -2.34
C ILE A 239 -7.96 7.96 -2.89
N ARG A 240 -7.35 7.09 -3.65
CA ARG A 240 -7.96 5.93 -4.26
C ARG A 240 -7.04 4.72 -4.21
N ARG A 241 -7.63 3.54 -4.13
CA ARG A 241 -6.87 2.29 -4.16
C ARG A 241 -6.38 2.00 -5.56
N GLN A 242 -5.08 1.75 -5.66
CA GLN A 242 -4.39 1.42 -6.90
C GLN A 242 -3.52 0.19 -6.72
N LEU A 243 -3.07 -0.38 -7.83
CA LEU A 243 -2.19 -1.54 -7.82
C LEU A 243 -1.09 -1.43 -8.89
N THR A 244 0.02 -2.12 -8.64
CA THR A 244 1.04 -2.37 -9.66
C THR A 244 1.65 -3.75 -9.44
N ASP A 245 2.32 -4.27 -10.46
CA ASP A 245 3.13 -5.48 -10.37
C ASP A 245 4.61 -5.12 -10.42
N GLU A 246 5.34 -5.47 -9.38
CA GLU A 246 6.75 -5.16 -9.22
C GLU A 246 7.63 -6.41 -9.32
N LYS A 247 8.86 -6.20 -9.76
CA LYS A 247 9.82 -7.27 -9.94
C LYS A 247 10.80 -7.36 -8.78
N PRO A 248 10.85 -8.49 -8.06
CA PRO A 248 11.84 -8.70 -7.03
C PRO A 248 13.28 -8.57 -7.55
N GLN A 249 14.12 -7.90 -6.79
CA GLN A 249 15.55 -7.73 -7.08
C GLN A 249 16.40 -8.50 -6.09
N LYS A 250 16.07 -8.44 -4.81
CA LYS A 250 16.86 -9.03 -3.75
C LYS A 250 15.99 -9.40 -2.55
N LEU A 251 16.27 -10.55 -1.97
CA LEU A 251 15.73 -10.95 -0.67
C LEU A 251 16.85 -10.90 0.37
N THR A 252 16.58 -10.23 1.48
CA THR A 252 17.42 -10.22 2.68
C THR A 252 16.72 -10.94 3.83
N SER A 253 17.34 -10.98 5.00
CA SER A 253 16.69 -11.54 6.21
C SER A 253 15.45 -10.75 6.66
N GLN A 254 15.39 -9.45 6.36
CA GLN A 254 14.31 -8.55 6.78
C GLN A 254 13.47 -8.02 5.62
N ILE A 255 14.09 -7.77 4.48
CA ILE A 255 13.53 -6.96 3.41
C ILE A 255 13.48 -7.73 2.09
N LEU A 256 12.36 -7.64 1.43
CA LEU A 256 12.18 -7.93 0.01
C LEU A 256 12.36 -6.62 -0.76
N GLN A 257 13.42 -6.52 -1.58
CA GLN A 257 13.61 -5.37 -2.46
C GLN A 257 12.97 -5.64 -3.81
N MET A 258 12.21 -4.69 -4.31
CA MET A 258 11.55 -4.76 -5.62
C MET A 258 11.89 -3.53 -6.47
N ASN A 259 11.72 -3.67 -7.77
CA ASN A 259 12.00 -2.62 -8.74
C ASN A 259 10.72 -1.86 -9.10
N GLY A 260 10.63 -0.64 -8.61
CA GLY A 260 9.53 0.29 -8.90
C GLY A 260 9.73 1.14 -10.16
N ASN A 261 10.66 0.79 -11.04
CA ASN A 261 10.89 1.56 -12.25
C ASN A 261 9.83 1.23 -13.32
N GLU A 262 8.97 2.16 -13.62
CA GLU A 262 7.94 2.06 -14.66
C GLU A 262 8.47 1.74 -16.06
N ARG A 263 9.76 1.99 -16.31
CA ARG A 263 10.43 1.68 -17.59
C ARG A 263 11.06 0.30 -17.62
N ASP A 264 10.91 -0.48 -16.55
CA ASP A 264 11.32 -1.88 -16.61
C ASP A 264 10.35 -2.60 -17.57
N PRO A 265 10.86 -3.31 -18.59
CA PRO A 265 10.01 -4.00 -19.55
C PRO A 265 9.16 -5.13 -18.94
N PHE A 266 9.37 -5.46 -17.68
CA PHE A 266 8.71 -6.54 -16.96
C PHE A 266 7.94 -6.08 -15.71
N GLY A 267 7.94 -4.79 -15.39
CA GLY A 267 7.24 -4.23 -14.26
C GLY A 267 6.44 -2.98 -14.64
N GLY A 268 5.35 -2.71 -13.95
CA GLY A 268 4.40 -1.66 -14.29
C GLY A 268 4.55 -0.37 -13.49
N GLY A 269 5.47 -0.29 -12.54
CA GLY A 269 5.61 0.86 -11.65
C GLY A 269 6.06 0.44 -10.27
N GLY A 270 5.89 1.29 -9.27
CA GLY A 270 6.28 1.04 -7.89
C GLY A 270 5.44 1.80 -6.88
N THR A 271 5.62 1.48 -5.62
CA THR A 271 4.98 2.17 -4.51
C THR A 271 5.59 3.55 -4.26
N CYS A 272 4.78 4.47 -3.72
CA CYS A 272 5.16 5.84 -3.42
C CYS A 272 4.61 6.29 -2.06
N PHE A 273 4.70 7.57 -1.74
CA PHE A 273 4.23 8.15 -0.48
C PHE A 273 2.74 7.86 -0.25
N GLY A 274 2.42 7.28 0.91
CA GLY A 274 1.07 6.85 1.28
C GLY A 274 0.75 5.39 0.95
N ASP A 275 1.63 4.68 0.22
CA ASP A 275 1.56 3.22 0.04
C ASP A 275 2.19 2.45 1.21
N SER A 276 2.90 3.14 2.09
CA SER A 276 3.49 2.60 3.33
C SER A 276 2.52 1.68 4.06
N GLY A 277 2.96 0.47 4.42
CA GLY A 277 2.13 -0.56 5.04
C GLY A 277 1.17 -1.29 4.10
N GLY A 278 1.04 -0.85 2.85
CA GLY A 278 0.31 -1.58 1.82
C GLY A 278 0.97 -2.91 1.48
N PRO A 279 0.19 -3.92 1.05
CA PRO A 279 0.69 -5.28 0.87
C PRO A 279 1.53 -5.46 -0.39
N ALA A 280 2.49 -6.38 -0.27
CA ALA A 280 3.08 -7.10 -1.38
C ALA A 280 2.47 -8.50 -1.42
N PHE A 281 1.68 -8.82 -2.44
CA PHE A 281 1.00 -10.11 -2.59
C PHE A 281 1.76 -11.07 -3.49
N HIS A 282 1.96 -12.29 -3.01
CA HIS A 282 2.51 -13.39 -3.80
C HIS A 282 1.90 -14.73 -3.39
N GLY A 283 1.49 -15.54 -4.38
CA GLY A 283 0.94 -16.89 -4.12
C GLY A 283 -0.32 -16.90 -3.24
N GLY A 284 -1.08 -15.81 -3.18
CA GLY A 284 -2.28 -15.67 -2.35
C GLY A 284 -2.00 -15.21 -0.91
N TYR A 285 -0.75 -14.84 -0.61
CA TYR A 285 -0.32 -14.37 0.71
C TYR A 285 0.17 -12.92 0.66
N ILE A 286 0.09 -12.21 1.79
CA ILE A 286 0.85 -10.98 2.02
C ILE A 286 2.28 -11.40 2.38
N VAL A 287 3.23 -11.21 1.49
CA VAL A 287 4.63 -11.60 1.74
C VAL A 287 5.48 -10.47 2.30
N GLY A 288 4.97 -9.25 2.23
CA GLY A 288 5.60 -8.05 2.80
C GLY A 288 4.61 -6.90 2.89
N ASP A 289 4.96 -5.89 3.67
CA ASP A 289 4.32 -4.59 3.72
C ASP A 289 5.31 -3.51 3.23
N THR A 290 4.79 -2.47 2.56
CA THR A 290 5.60 -1.38 2.00
C THR A 290 6.29 -0.61 3.12
N SER A 291 7.61 -0.55 3.10
CA SER A 291 8.42 0.03 4.16
C SER A 291 9.12 1.33 3.73
N TYR A 292 9.89 1.31 2.65
CA TYR A 292 10.64 2.50 2.21
C TYR A 292 10.93 2.51 0.71
N GLY A 293 11.19 3.71 0.17
CA GLY A 293 11.70 3.91 -1.18
C GLY A 293 13.14 4.45 -1.17
N TYR A 294 13.90 4.17 -2.22
CA TYR A 294 15.28 4.67 -2.35
C TYR A 294 15.36 6.08 -2.93
N THR A 295 14.30 6.55 -3.56
CA THR A 295 14.29 7.86 -4.23
C THR A 295 12.98 8.58 -4.01
N SER A 296 13.04 9.89 -3.79
CA SER A 296 11.87 10.74 -3.59
C SER A 296 10.93 10.83 -4.79
N ASN A 297 11.39 10.42 -5.97
CA ASN A 297 10.55 10.33 -7.17
C ASN A 297 9.92 8.95 -7.37
N CYS A 298 10.04 8.03 -6.41
CA CYS A 298 9.45 6.69 -6.38
C CYS A 298 9.73 5.82 -7.63
N ARG A 299 10.79 6.09 -8.37
CA ARG A 299 11.09 5.42 -9.66
C ARG A 299 12.28 4.50 -9.61
N TYR A 300 12.59 3.97 -8.45
CA TYR A 300 13.72 3.08 -8.28
C TYR A 300 13.33 1.89 -7.41
N LEU A 301 14.22 1.42 -6.58
CA LEU A 301 13.96 0.30 -5.69
C LEU A 301 13.05 0.71 -4.53
N GLY A 302 12.11 -0.14 -4.21
CA GLY A 302 11.34 -0.14 -2.97
C GLY A 302 11.77 -1.27 -2.04
N GLY A 303 11.65 -1.06 -0.74
CA GLY A 303 11.87 -2.05 0.30
C GLY A 303 10.56 -2.41 0.97
N TYR A 304 10.32 -3.73 1.13
CA TYR A 304 9.12 -4.28 1.74
C TYR A 304 9.55 -5.10 2.95
N GLN A 305 9.02 -4.76 4.12
CA GLN A 305 9.25 -5.56 5.32
C GLN A 305 8.65 -6.95 5.13
N ARG A 306 9.45 -7.97 5.33
CA ARG A 306 8.97 -9.36 5.24
C ARG A 306 8.07 -9.72 6.41
N VAL A 307 6.89 -10.23 6.13
CA VAL A 307 5.95 -10.72 7.16
C VAL A 307 6.05 -12.23 7.39
N ASP A 308 6.85 -12.94 6.57
CA ASP A 308 7.10 -14.38 6.70
C ASP A 308 8.26 -14.75 7.64
N ILE A 309 9.01 -13.78 8.13
CA ILE A 309 10.12 -14.02 9.06
C ILE A 309 9.61 -14.32 10.47
N PRO A 310 10.31 -15.17 11.25
CA PRO A 310 9.82 -15.66 12.54
C PRO A 310 9.40 -14.55 13.51
N VAL A 311 10.19 -13.50 13.67
CA VAL A 311 9.94 -12.40 14.61
C VAL A 311 8.63 -11.68 14.29
N VAL A 312 8.45 -11.24 13.05
CA VAL A 312 7.24 -10.53 12.61
C VAL A 312 6.02 -11.47 12.60
N ARG A 313 6.19 -12.67 12.03
CA ARG A 313 5.08 -13.61 11.91
C ARG A 313 4.56 -14.08 13.27
N SER A 314 5.44 -14.37 14.22
CA SER A 314 5.04 -14.80 15.57
C SER A 314 4.27 -13.69 16.29
N TRP A 315 4.73 -12.44 16.16
CA TRP A 315 4.05 -11.28 16.70
C TRP A 315 2.65 -11.11 16.08
N LEU A 316 2.54 -11.17 14.75
CA LEU A 316 1.24 -11.09 14.06
C LEU A 316 0.28 -12.18 14.53
N VAL A 317 0.76 -13.41 14.70
CA VAL A 317 -0.06 -14.53 15.25
C VAL A 317 -0.51 -14.24 16.68
N CYS A 318 0.36 -13.67 17.53
CA CYS A 318 -0.03 -13.23 18.87
C CYS A 318 -1.18 -12.21 18.78
N VAL A 319 -1.03 -11.17 17.97
CA VAL A 319 -2.06 -10.13 17.79
C VAL A 319 -3.37 -10.73 17.31
N LEU A 320 -3.34 -11.58 16.29
CA LEU A 320 -4.55 -12.20 15.74
C LEU A 320 -5.30 -13.04 16.78
N ASN A 321 -4.58 -13.76 17.64
CA ASN A 321 -5.18 -14.56 18.71
C ASN A 321 -5.83 -13.73 19.81
N ASN A 322 -5.44 -12.46 19.99
CA ASN A 322 -5.92 -11.58 21.06
C ASN A 322 -6.85 -10.46 20.57
N ALA A 323 -6.88 -10.16 19.30
CA ALA A 323 -7.65 -9.06 18.71
C ALA A 323 -9.17 -9.17 18.97
N GLY A 324 -9.69 -10.39 19.08
CA GLY A 324 -11.10 -10.64 19.40
C GLY A 324 -11.53 -10.10 20.77
N SER A 325 -10.56 -9.95 21.70
CA SER A 325 -10.77 -9.38 23.04
C SER A 325 -10.52 -7.86 23.07
N GLY A 326 -10.22 -7.24 21.95
CA GLY A 326 -9.99 -5.80 21.78
C GLY A 326 -8.53 -5.39 21.88
N ALA A 327 -8.27 -4.12 21.55
CA ALA A 327 -6.92 -3.58 21.45
C ALA A 327 -6.13 -3.67 22.76
N ALA A 328 -6.75 -3.35 23.89
CA ALA A 328 -6.07 -3.40 25.19
C ALA A 328 -5.56 -4.81 25.55
N ALA A 329 -6.33 -5.86 25.21
CA ALA A 329 -5.92 -7.24 25.44
C ALA A 329 -4.76 -7.64 24.52
N ALA A 330 -4.83 -7.27 23.26
CA ALA A 330 -3.76 -7.54 22.29
C ALA A 330 -2.47 -6.78 22.66
N THR A 331 -2.58 -5.51 23.06
CA THR A 331 -1.43 -4.72 23.53
C THR A 331 -0.78 -5.35 24.78
N ALA A 332 -1.59 -5.77 25.74
CA ALA A 332 -1.08 -6.41 26.97
C ALA A 332 -0.39 -7.76 26.70
N ALA A 333 -0.88 -8.51 25.68
CA ALA A 333 -0.33 -9.82 25.34
C ALA A 333 0.88 -9.76 24.41
N CYS A 334 0.95 -8.76 23.52
CA CYS A 334 1.87 -8.74 22.36
C CYS A 334 2.67 -7.43 22.26
N GLY A 335 2.42 -6.45 23.10
CA GLY A 335 3.08 -5.14 23.05
C GLY A 335 4.49 -5.10 23.64
N SER A 336 4.91 -6.15 24.37
CA SER A 336 6.30 -6.39 24.77
C SER A 336 6.60 -7.86 24.51
N LEU A 337 7.65 -8.12 23.77
CA LEU A 337 8.25 -9.46 23.70
C LEU A 337 9.34 -9.50 24.77
N ASP A 338 8.98 -9.79 26.02
CA ASP A 338 9.92 -10.08 27.11
C ASP A 338 10.53 -11.49 26.95
#